data_4026bee0bd87fa9eea40495fbe3f9207
#
_entry.id   4026bee0bd87fa9eea40495fbe3f9207
#
_cell.length_a   1.000
_cell.length_b   1.000
_cell.length_c   1.000
_cell.angle_alpha   90.00
_cell.angle_beta   90.00
_cell.angle_gamma   90.00
#
_symmetry.space_group_name_H-M   'P 1'
#
loop_
_entity.id
_entity.type
_entity.pdbx_description
1 polymer ?
#
loop_
_entity_poly.entity_id
_entity_poly.type
_entity_poly.pdbx_seq_one_letter_code
_entity_poly.pdbx_strand_id
1 'polypeptide(L)'
;MNTADMESLATTISQSKLKLYKRALILAQITIFYNLVEGLFSVFFGLEDETLSLAGFGLDSFVEVISGVGILHMVRRLMRNLDTNPDQYEEKALRITGFSFYILAIGLILTSILNLYRGHKPETTFWGIVVAVISIFTMWALIHYKIKVGRQLNSEAILEDANCTKTCLYLSFVLLLASVGYKYTGIGGIDSVGAVLIAVFAFREGRESFEKARGKSCCCD
;
A
#
# COMPACT_ATOMS: atom_id res chain seq x y z
N MET A 1 25.90 -3.60 -39.10
CA MET A 1 25.04 -4.41 -38.24
C MET A 1 23.98 -5.00 -39.17
N ASN A 2 23.91 -6.31 -39.26
CA ASN A 2 23.09 -7.01 -40.27
C ASN A 2 21.61 -6.99 -39.81
N THR A 3 20.65 -7.00 -40.72
CA THR A 3 19.19 -7.03 -40.39
C THR A 3 18.83 -8.19 -39.46
N ALA A 4 19.47 -9.35 -39.61
CA ALA A 4 19.32 -10.52 -38.75
C ALA A 4 19.82 -10.28 -37.33
N ASP A 5 20.88 -9.50 -37.14
CA ASP A 5 21.38 -9.15 -35.79
C ASP A 5 20.43 -8.16 -35.08
N MET A 6 19.81 -7.24 -35.83
CA MET A 6 18.82 -6.33 -35.28
C MET A 6 17.53 -7.05 -34.86
N GLU A 7 17.10 -8.03 -35.63
CA GLU A 7 15.88 -8.82 -35.35
C GLU A 7 16.06 -9.75 -34.15
N SER A 8 17.26 -10.38 -34.02
CA SER A 8 17.62 -11.17 -32.86
C SER A 8 17.73 -10.36 -31.58
N LEU A 9 18.26 -9.13 -31.67
CA LEU A 9 18.36 -8.20 -30.54
C LEU A 9 16.97 -7.74 -30.09
N ALA A 10 16.09 -7.38 -31.03
CA ALA A 10 14.71 -6.97 -30.76
C ALA A 10 13.90 -8.09 -30.07
N THR A 11 14.03 -9.33 -30.52
CA THR A 11 13.36 -10.49 -29.89
C THR A 11 13.89 -10.77 -28.48
N THR A 12 15.18 -10.64 -28.26
CA THR A 12 15.81 -10.82 -26.95
C THR A 12 15.35 -9.75 -25.96
N ILE A 13 15.28 -8.48 -26.38
CA ILE A 13 14.77 -7.36 -25.58
C ILE A 13 13.29 -7.55 -25.23
N SER A 14 12.48 -7.97 -26.20
CA SER A 14 11.06 -8.27 -25.99
C SER A 14 10.83 -9.38 -24.98
N GLN A 15 11.60 -10.46 -25.07
CA GLN A 15 11.52 -11.59 -24.12
C GLN A 15 11.96 -11.20 -22.70
N SER A 16 12.98 -10.36 -22.57
CA SER A 16 13.44 -9.89 -21.27
C SER A 16 12.41 -8.99 -20.60
N LYS A 17 11.79 -8.06 -21.33
CA LYS A 17 10.68 -7.24 -20.84
C LYS A 17 9.47 -8.08 -20.39
N LEU A 18 9.10 -9.09 -21.18
CA LEU A 18 8.00 -9.99 -20.84
C LEU A 18 8.25 -10.75 -19.53
N LYS A 19 9.49 -11.18 -19.26
CA LYS A 19 9.87 -11.80 -17.99
C LYS A 19 9.72 -10.82 -16.81
N LEU A 20 10.06 -9.57 -17.00
CA LEU A 20 9.91 -8.53 -15.97
C LEU A 20 8.44 -8.22 -15.69
N TYR A 21 7.59 -8.13 -16.71
CA TYR A 21 6.15 -7.95 -16.53
C TYR A 21 5.50 -9.15 -15.80
N LYS A 22 5.94 -10.38 -16.08
CA LYS A 22 5.50 -11.57 -15.32
C LYS A 22 5.88 -11.46 -13.83
N ARG A 23 7.08 -10.97 -13.53
CA ARG A 23 7.51 -10.73 -12.13
C ARG A 23 6.66 -9.64 -11.46
N ALA A 24 6.41 -8.53 -12.16
CA ALA A 24 5.53 -7.47 -11.66
C ALA A 24 4.11 -8.00 -11.37
N LEU A 25 3.58 -8.86 -12.25
CA LEU A 25 2.28 -9.49 -12.06
C LEU A 25 2.24 -10.40 -10.83
N ILE A 26 3.27 -11.21 -10.62
CA ILE A 26 3.37 -12.08 -9.44
C ILE A 26 3.48 -11.23 -8.16
N LEU A 27 4.29 -10.17 -8.17
CA LEU A 27 4.41 -9.26 -7.02
C LEU A 27 3.07 -8.60 -6.69
N ALA A 28 2.33 -8.10 -7.70
CA ALA A 28 1.00 -7.53 -7.49
C ALA A 28 0.02 -8.55 -6.90
N GLN A 29 0.04 -9.79 -7.37
CA GLN A 29 -0.81 -10.86 -6.82
C GLN A 29 -0.45 -11.19 -5.36
N ILE A 30 0.84 -11.26 -5.04
CA ILE A 30 1.30 -11.50 -3.65
C ILE A 30 0.86 -10.34 -2.76
N THR A 31 1.04 -9.09 -3.20
CA THR A 31 0.61 -7.90 -2.46
C THR A 31 -0.90 -7.94 -2.18
N ILE A 32 -1.72 -8.18 -3.21
CA ILE A 32 -3.18 -8.25 -3.07
C ILE A 32 -3.58 -9.34 -2.07
N PHE A 33 -3.02 -10.54 -2.22
CA PHE A 33 -3.38 -11.66 -1.34
C PHE A 33 -2.94 -11.41 0.10
N TYR A 34 -1.71 -10.94 0.30
CA TYR A 34 -1.18 -10.64 1.61
C TYR A 34 -2.00 -9.54 2.31
N ASN A 35 -2.23 -8.41 1.64
CA ASN A 35 -2.99 -7.31 2.22
C ASN A 35 -4.46 -7.65 2.46
N LEU A 36 -5.06 -8.52 1.64
CA LEU A 36 -6.42 -9.01 1.89
C LEU A 36 -6.48 -9.80 3.20
N VAL A 37 -5.54 -10.72 3.40
CA VAL A 37 -5.46 -11.52 4.63
C VAL A 37 -5.13 -10.62 5.83
N GLU A 38 -4.13 -9.75 5.71
CA GLU A 38 -3.72 -8.81 6.76
C GLU A 38 -4.88 -7.88 7.14
N GLY A 39 -5.59 -7.32 6.15
CA GLY A 39 -6.73 -6.43 6.37
C GLY A 39 -7.87 -7.13 7.12
N LEU A 40 -8.22 -8.36 6.71
CA LEU A 40 -9.27 -9.14 7.38
C LEU A 40 -8.91 -9.43 8.84
N PHE A 41 -7.69 -9.91 9.09
CA PHE A 41 -7.21 -10.19 10.46
C PHE A 41 -7.16 -8.91 11.30
N SER A 42 -6.60 -7.84 10.76
CA SER A 42 -6.42 -6.58 11.49
C SER A 42 -7.75 -5.92 11.83
N VAL A 43 -8.73 -5.92 10.91
CA VAL A 43 -10.06 -5.38 11.19
C VAL A 43 -10.78 -6.25 12.21
N PHE A 44 -10.74 -7.59 12.04
CA PHE A 44 -11.42 -8.50 12.95
C PHE A 44 -10.91 -8.33 14.39
N PHE A 45 -9.60 -8.46 14.61
CA PHE A 45 -9.03 -8.33 15.95
C PHE A 45 -9.02 -6.87 16.45
N GLY A 46 -8.92 -5.90 15.55
CA GLY A 46 -9.02 -4.49 15.92
C GLY A 46 -10.39 -4.12 16.47
N LEU A 47 -11.46 -4.73 15.94
CA LEU A 47 -12.82 -4.55 16.46
C LEU A 47 -13.07 -5.38 17.71
N GLU A 48 -12.55 -6.60 17.80
CA GLU A 48 -12.68 -7.49 18.95
C GLU A 48 -11.96 -6.93 20.18
N ASP A 49 -10.74 -6.44 20.00
CA ASP A 49 -9.88 -5.87 21.06
C ASP A 49 -10.15 -4.38 21.31
N GLU A 50 -11.13 -3.77 20.62
CA GLU A 50 -11.42 -2.34 20.67
C GLU A 50 -10.20 -1.46 20.35
N THR A 51 -9.26 -1.99 19.54
CA THR A 51 -8.02 -1.30 19.16
C THR A 51 -8.21 -0.54 17.85
N LEU A 52 -8.36 0.77 17.95
CA LEU A 52 -8.68 1.62 16.80
C LEU A 52 -7.51 1.73 15.80
N SER A 53 -6.28 1.77 16.28
CA SER A 53 -5.10 1.79 15.42
C SER A 53 -4.93 0.50 14.64
N LEU A 54 -5.24 -0.67 15.20
CA LEU A 54 -5.20 -1.96 14.50
C LEU A 54 -6.32 -2.06 13.45
N ALA A 55 -7.55 -1.66 13.80
CA ALA A 55 -8.66 -1.62 12.84
C ALA A 55 -8.37 -0.66 11.67
N GLY A 56 -7.82 0.52 11.97
CA GLY A 56 -7.42 1.52 10.96
C GLY A 56 -6.31 1.02 10.05
N PHE A 57 -5.32 0.34 10.59
CA PHE A 57 -4.27 -0.33 9.82
C PHE A 57 -4.84 -1.40 8.88
N GLY A 58 -5.80 -2.20 9.35
CA GLY A 58 -6.47 -3.19 8.51
C GLY A 58 -7.28 -2.55 7.37
N LEU A 59 -7.92 -1.40 7.61
CA LEU A 59 -8.60 -0.66 6.54
C LEU A 59 -7.61 -0.10 5.51
N ASP A 60 -6.42 0.35 5.92
CA ASP A 60 -5.34 0.77 5.02
C ASP A 60 -4.87 -0.39 4.13
N SER A 61 -4.75 -1.59 4.67
CA SER A 61 -4.41 -2.79 3.89
C SER A 61 -5.44 -3.05 2.76
N PHE A 62 -6.73 -2.78 2.97
CA PHE A 62 -7.72 -2.85 1.88
C PHE A 62 -7.53 -1.76 0.81
N VAL A 63 -7.09 -0.57 1.18
CA VAL A 63 -6.74 0.48 0.20
C VAL A 63 -5.55 0.03 -0.64
N GLU A 64 -4.56 -0.64 -0.05
CA GLU A 64 -3.43 -1.22 -0.79
C GLU A 64 -3.86 -2.37 -1.73
N VAL A 65 -4.87 -3.16 -1.35
CA VAL A 65 -5.50 -4.14 -2.27
C VAL A 65 -6.08 -3.45 -3.50
N ILE A 66 -6.79 -2.32 -3.34
CA ILE A 66 -7.36 -1.55 -4.45
C ILE A 66 -6.26 -1.05 -5.39
N SER A 67 -5.18 -0.49 -4.85
CA SER A 67 -4.00 -0.08 -5.62
C SER A 67 -3.37 -1.26 -6.37
N GLY A 68 -3.13 -2.36 -5.68
CA GLY A 68 -2.57 -3.59 -6.26
C GLY A 68 -3.41 -4.17 -7.40
N VAL A 69 -4.75 -4.11 -7.30
CA VAL A 69 -5.66 -4.52 -8.39
C VAL A 69 -5.50 -3.61 -9.60
N GLY A 70 -5.34 -2.29 -9.40
CA GLY A 70 -5.05 -1.34 -10.45
C GLY A 70 -3.78 -1.71 -11.23
N ILE A 71 -2.68 -1.96 -10.51
CA ILE A 71 -1.39 -2.40 -11.08
C ILE A 71 -1.52 -3.75 -11.80
N LEU A 72 -2.20 -4.71 -11.19
CA LEU A 72 -2.45 -6.02 -11.80
C LEU A 72 -3.17 -5.89 -13.15
N HIS A 73 -4.19 -5.04 -13.20
CA HIS A 73 -4.95 -4.79 -14.44
C HIS A 73 -4.07 -4.14 -15.52
N MET A 74 -3.30 -3.11 -15.15
CA MET A 74 -2.36 -2.42 -16.03
C MET A 74 -1.32 -3.39 -16.61
N VAL A 75 -0.64 -4.17 -15.75
CA VAL A 75 0.40 -5.10 -16.19
C VAL A 75 -0.16 -6.19 -17.12
N ARG A 76 -1.34 -6.75 -16.80
CA ARG A 76 -2.01 -7.73 -17.68
C ARG A 76 -2.31 -7.16 -19.06
N ARG A 77 -2.71 -5.89 -19.13
CA ARG A 77 -3.03 -5.22 -20.39
C ARG A 77 -1.77 -4.94 -21.20
N LEU A 78 -0.71 -4.45 -20.58
CA LEU A 78 0.59 -4.24 -21.25
C LEU A 78 1.20 -5.55 -21.79
N MET A 79 0.94 -6.67 -21.11
CA MET A 79 1.36 -7.99 -21.61
C MET A 79 0.57 -8.45 -22.84
N ARG A 80 -0.67 -8.00 -23.02
CA ARG A 80 -1.52 -8.35 -24.16
C ARG A 80 -1.23 -7.46 -25.37
N ASN A 81 -0.98 -6.19 -25.17
CA ASN A 81 -0.71 -5.20 -26.21
C ASN A 81 0.44 -4.29 -25.75
N LEU A 82 1.65 -4.57 -26.23
CA LEU A 82 2.86 -3.83 -25.89
C LEU A 82 2.85 -2.37 -26.43
N ASP A 83 1.96 -2.06 -27.37
CA ASP A 83 1.83 -0.73 -27.99
C ASP A 83 0.75 0.17 -27.33
N THR A 84 0.16 -0.28 -26.21
CA THR A 84 -0.90 0.50 -25.57
C THR A 84 -0.29 1.53 -24.61
N ASN A 85 -0.80 2.76 -24.66
CA ASN A 85 -0.38 3.85 -23.79
C ASN A 85 -0.86 3.55 -22.35
N PRO A 86 0.02 3.43 -21.36
CA PRO A 86 -0.34 3.05 -19.98
C PRO A 86 -1.13 4.15 -19.25
N ASP A 87 -0.98 5.41 -19.66
CA ASP A 87 -1.37 6.62 -18.92
C ASP A 87 -2.85 6.68 -18.48
N GLN A 88 -3.78 6.29 -19.34
CA GLN A 88 -5.23 6.41 -19.03
C GLN A 88 -5.74 5.45 -17.95
N TYR A 89 -5.14 4.26 -17.84
CA TYR A 89 -5.54 3.25 -16.85
C TYR A 89 -4.89 3.52 -15.51
N GLU A 90 -3.66 4.03 -15.55
CA GLU A 90 -2.90 4.48 -14.42
C GLU A 90 -3.59 5.65 -13.71
N GLU A 91 -4.03 6.66 -14.45
CA GLU A 91 -4.78 7.80 -13.93
C GLU A 91 -6.04 7.38 -13.17
N LYS A 92 -6.83 6.46 -13.74
CA LYS A 92 -8.06 5.98 -13.08
C LYS A 92 -7.76 5.20 -11.80
N ALA A 93 -6.74 4.34 -11.82
CA ALA A 93 -6.33 3.57 -10.64
C ALA A 93 -5.87 4.53 -9.52
N LEU A 94 -5.03 5.50 -9.82
CA LEU A 94 -4.55 6.51 -8.88
C LEU A 94 -5.69 7.35 -8.28
N ARG A 95 -6.68 7.75 -9.06
CA ARG A 95 -7.85 8.50 -8.55
C ARG A 95 -8.70 7.67 -7.59
N ILE A 96 -8.94 6.38 -7.90
CA ILE A 96 -9.69 5.47 -7.01
C ILE A 96 -8.93 5.27 -5.71
N THR A 97 -7.63 5.01 -5.77
CA THR A 97 -6.75 4.85 -4.61
C THR A 97 -6.75 6.12 -3.75
N GLY A 98 -6.57 7.29 -4.36
CA GLY A 98 -6.57 8.57 -3.65
C GLY A 98 -7.90 8.85 -2.93
N PHE A 99 -9.04 8.51 -3.55
CA PHE A 99 -10.35 8.67 -2.93
C PHE A 99 -10.54 7.71 -1.75
N SER A 100 -10.07 6.47 -1.87
CA SER A 100 -10.11 5.48 -0.79
C SER A 100 -9.30 5.93 0.43
N PHE A 101 -8.12 6.52 0.21
CA PHE A 101 -7.31 7.11 1.29
C PHE A 101 -8.01 8.26 2.01
N TYR A 102 -8.74 9.13 1.30
CA TYR A 102 -9.50 10.21 1.94
C TYR A 102 -10.65 9.69 2.79
N ILE A 103 -11.40 8.69 2.31
CA ILE A 103 -12.46 8.04 3.09
C ILE A 103 -11.85 7.43 4.35
N LEU A 104 -10.73 6.72 4.24
CA LEU A 104 -10.03 6.13 5.37
C LEU A 104 -9.60 7.20 6.39
N ALA A 105 -8.96 8.28 5.93
CA ALA A 105 -8.49 9.35 6.80
C ALA A 105 -9.65 10.01 7.56
N ILE A 106 -10.74 10.34 6.88
CA ILE A 106 -11.93 10.94 7.51
C ILE A 106 -12.55 9.98 8.53
N GLY A 107 -12.70 8.70 8.17
CA GLY A 107 -13.24 7.67 9.06
C GLY A 107 -12.42 7.54 10.34
N LEU A 108 -11.09 7.45 10.21
CA LEU A 108 -10.18 7.32 11.36
C LEU A 108 -10.18 8.56 12.26
N ILE A 109 -10.24 9.76 11.71
CA ILE A 109 -10.34 11.00 12.51
C ILE A 109 -11.64 11.01 13.31
N LEU A 110 -12.77 10.74 12.66
CA LEU A 110 -14.08 10.74 13.32
C LEU A 110 -14.14 9.69 14.44
N THR A 111 -13.69 8.47 14.17
CA THR A 111 -13.69 7.39 15.17
C THR A 111 -12.70 7.68 16.30
N SER A 112 -11.53 8.27 16.03
CA SER A 112 -10.56 8.67 17.07
C SER A 112 -11.15 9.72 18.01
N ILE A 113 -11.84 10.74 17.47
CA ILE A 113 -12.52 11.77 18.29
C ILE A 113 -13.59 11.14 19.17
N LEU A 114 -14.43 10.26 18.60
CA LEU A 114 -15.48 9.58 19.36
C LEU A 114 -14.90 8.68 20.45
N ASN A 115 -13.80 8.00 20.18
CA ASN A 115 -13.13 7.11 21.12
C ASN A 115 -12.53 7.89 22.30
N LEU A 116 -11.84 9.02 22.00
CA LEU A 116 -11.32 9.91 23.02
C LEU A 116 -12.44 10.51 23.90
N TYR A 117 -13.57 10.88 23.30
CA TYR A 117 -14.71 11.43 24.03
C TYR A 117 -15.37 10.39 24.95
N ARG A 118 -15.47 9.14 24.51
CA ARG A 118 -16.04 8.04 25.28
C ARG A 118 -15.08 7.46 26.34
N GLY A 119 -13.78 7.80 26.26
CA GLY A 119 -12.76 7.27 27.16
C GLY A 119 -12.52 5.78 27.01
N HIS A 120 -12.80 5.25 25.84
CA HIS A 120 -12.62 3.81 25.52
C HIS A 120 -11.15 3.41 25.62
N LYS A 121 -10.90 2.21 26.13
CA LYS A 121 -9.56 1.66 26.25
C LYS A 121 -9.52 0.31 25.55
N PRO A 122 -8.47 0.02 24.74
CA PRO A 122 -8.29 -1.30 24.18
C PRO A 122 -8.29 -2.39 25.25
N GLU A 123 -8.91 -3.54 24.97
CA GLU A 123 -8.88 -4.69 25.87
C GLU A 123 -7.49 -5.32 25.87
N THR A 124 -6.90 -5.51 24.69
CA THR A 124 -5.54 -6.02 24.52
C THR A 124 -4.90 -5.41 23.26
N THR A 125 -3.58 -5.43 23.19
CA THR A 125 -2.80 -4.98 22.02
C THR A 125 -1.90 -6.11 21.48
N PHE A 126 -2.12 -7.32 21.90
CA PHE A 126 -1.31 -8.48 21.50
C PHE A 126 -1.32 -8.66 19.98
N TRP A 127 -2.52 -8.67 19.39
CA TRP A 127 -2.66 -8.84 17.93
C TRP A 127 -2.07 -7.67 17.14
N GLY A 128 -2.17 -6.45 17.66
CA GLY A 128 -1.53 -5.28 17.06
C GLY A 128 -0.02 -5.43 16.94
N ILE A 129 0.64 -5.97 17.98
CA ILE A 129 2.08 -6.25 17.96
C ILE A 129 2.42 -7.36 16.96
N VAL A 130 1.67 -8.46 16.95
CA VAL A 130 1.91 -9.62 16.07
C VAL A 130 1.76 -9.20 14.60
N VAL A 131 0.66 -8.53 14.27
CA VAL A 131 0.40 -8.06 12.91
C VAL A 131 1.48 -7.07 12.47
N ALA A 132 1.80 -6.07 13.29
CA ALA A 132 2.82 -5.07 12.95
C ALA A 132 4.19 -5.68 12.65
N VAL A 133 4.64 -6.65 13.44
CA VAL A 133 5.93 -7.31 13.23
C VAL A 133 5.93 -8.12 11.92
N ILE A 134 4.88 -8.90 11.66
CA ILE A 134 4.77 -9.68 10.41
C ILE A 134 4.72 -8.72 9.21
N SER A 135 3.94 -7.64 9.30
CA SER A 135 3.81 -6.63 8.26
C SER A 135 5.15 -5.96 7.94
N ILE A 136 5.91 -5.53 8.95
CA ILE A 136 7.22 -4.90 8.74
C ILE A 136 8.13 -5.79 7.88
N PHE A 137 8.25 -7.08 8.20
CA PHE A 137 9.10 -7.99 7.44
C PHE A 137 8.59 -8.22 6.01
N THR A 138 7.28 -8.42 5.86
CA THR A 138 6.66 -8.69 4.56
C THR A 138 6.75 -7.47 3.64
N MET A 139 6.39 -6.28 4.16
CA MET A 139 6.45 -5.03 3.40
C MET A 139 7.87 -4.66 3.00
N TRP A 140 8.84 -4.82 3.90
CA TRP A 140 10.25 -4.61 3.56
C TRP A 140 10.70 -5.46 2.38
N ALA A 141 10.36 -6.76 2.37
CA ALA A 141 10.68 -7.64 1.26
C ALA A 141 9.97 -7.22 -0.04
N LEU A 142 8.65 -6.92 0.02
CA LEU A 142 7.87 -6.48 -1.14
C LEU A 142 8.42 -5.19 -1.75
N ILE A 143 8.75 -4.19 -0.95
CA ILE A 143 9.33 -2.91 -1.40
C ILE A 143 10.62 -3.17 -2.18
N HIS A 144 11.51 -4.01 -1.65
CA HIS A 144 12.78 -4.30 -2.31
C HIS A 144 12.58 -4.89 -3.71
N TYR A 145 11.68 -5.88 -3.84
CA TYR A 145 11.42 -6.52 -5.13
C TYR A 145 10.65 -5.61 -6.09
N LYS A 146 9.66 -4.84 -5.61
CA LYS A 146 8.88 -3.88 -6.42
C LYS A 146 9.79 -2.80 -7.01
N ILE A 147 10.67 -2.18 -6.21
CA ILE A 147 11.62 -1.16 -6.69
C ILE A 147 12.56 -1.75 -7.75
N LYS A 148 13.07 -2.96 -7.51
CA LYS A 148 13.97 -3.62 -8.48
C LYS A 148 13.29 -3.84 -9.83
N VAL A 149 12.07 -4.34 -9.83
CA VAL A 149 11.31 -4.60 -11.07
C VAL A 149 10.86 -3.29 -11.72
N GLY A 150 10.37 -2.32 -10.94
CA GLY A 150 9.94 -1.01 -11.44
C GLY A 150 11.06 -0.23 -12.14
N ARG A 151 12.27 -0.21 -11.55
CA ARG A 151 13.45 0.41 -12.18
C ARG A 151 13.87 -0.30 -13.47
N GLN A 152 13.82 -1.64 -13.50
CA GLN A 152 14.20 -2.41 -14.71
C GLN A 152 13.19 -2.24 -15.85
N LEU A 153 11.91 -2.02 -15.54
CA LEU A 153 10.85 -1.75 -16.52
C LEU A 153 10.73 -0.27 -16.87
N ASN A 154 11.40 0.61 -16.12
CA ASN A 154 11.23 2.07 -16.18
C ASN A 154 9.74 2.47 -16.07
N SER A 155 9.02 1.81 -15.13
CA SER A 155 7.59 1.99 -14.93
C SER A 155 7.32 2.79 -13.67
N GLU A 156 6.84 4.02 -13.84
CA GLU A 156 6.42 4.93 -12.78
C GLU A 156 5.33 4.27 -11.89
N ALA A 157 4.34 3.62 -12.51
CA ALA A 157 3.26 2.96 -11.79
C ALA A 157 3.73 1.88 -10.81
N ILE A 158 4.71 1.05 -11.22
CA ILE A 158 5.25 0.00 -10.33
C ILE A 158 6.09 0.63 -9.22
N LEU A 159 6.79 1.73 -9.49
CA LEU A 159 7.53 2.47 -8.47
C LEU A 159 6.59 3.14 -7.47
N GLU A 160 5.45 3.65 -7.93
CA GLU A 160 4.40 4.21 -7.08
C GLU A 160 3.75 3.15 -6.19
N ASP A 161 3.45 1.97 -6.73
CA ASP A 161 2.98 0.85 -5.93
C ASP A 161 3.99 0.45 -4.84
N ALA A 162 5.30 0.56 -5.13
CA ALA A 162 6.33 0.39 -4.11
C ALA A 162 6.33 1.51 -3.05
N ASN A 163 5.98 2.75 -3.42
CA ASN A 163 5.85 3.86 -2.47
C ASN A 163 4.61 3.69 -1.56
N CYS A 164 3.47 3.26 -2.10
CA CYS A 164 2.32 2.89 -1.27
C CYS A 164 2.71 1.82 -0.24
N THR A 165 3.44 0.77 -0.65
CA THR A 165 3.92 -0.26 0.27
C THR A 165 4.90 0.29 1.32
N LYS A 166 5.71 1.33 1.01
CA LYS A 166 6.54 2.02 2.02
C LYS A 166 5.70 2.73 3.07
N THR A 167 4.61 3.35 2.66
CA THR A 167 3.70 4.01 3.61
C THR A 167 3.08 2.99 4.54
N CYS A 168 2.62 1.84 4.03
CA CYS A 168 2.14 0.73 4.85
C CYS A 168 3.22 0.22 5.82
N LEU A 169 4.50 0.18 5.42
CA LEU A 169 5.61 -0.12 6.33
C LEU A 169 5.71 0.92 7.46
N TYR A 170 5.60 2.22 7.18
CA TYR A 170 5.61 3.26 8.21
C TYR A 170 4.41 3.14 9.14
N LEU A 171 3.22 2.83 8.60
CA LEU A 171 2.02 2.60 9.39
C LEU A 171 2.16 1.37 10.30
N SER A 172 2.87 0.32 9.86
CA SER A 172 3.21 -0.84 10.70
C SER A 172 4.06 -0.43 11.91
N PHE A 173 5.01 0.51 11.73
CA PHE A 173 5.78 1.06 12.86
C PHE A 173 4.89 1.89 13.80
N VAL A 174 3.97 2.69 13.26
CA VAL A 174 3.02 3.47 14.08
C VAL A 174 2.14 2.52 14.91
N LEU A 175 1.60 1.46 14.28
CA LEU A 175 0.82 0.44 14.97
C LEU A 175 1.63 -0.26 16.06
N LEU A 176 2.87 -0.64 15.77
CA LEU A 176 3.75 -1.28 16.75
C LEU A 176 3.99 -0.36 17.96
N LEU A 177 4.31 0.91 17.72
CA LEU A 177 4.56 1.88 18.78
C LEU A 177 3.30 2.17 19.61
N ALA A 178 2.13 2.30 18.97
CA ALA A 178 0.86 2.48 19.65
C ALA A 178 0.51 1.28 20.53
N SER A 179 0.64 0.07 19.99
CA SER A 179 0.36 -1.19 20.70
C SER A 179 1.32 -1.44 21.88
N VAL A 180 2.61 -1.25 21.65
CA VAL A 180 3.63 -1.39 22.72
C VAL A 180 3.49 -0.28 23.75
N GLY A 181 3.27 0.97 23.31
CA GLY A 181 3.05 2.10 24.20
C GLY A 181 1.86 1.89 25.13
N TYR A 182 0.73 1.43 24.59
CA TYR A 182 -0.44 1.10 25.40
C TYR A 182 -0.14 -0.04 26.40
N LYS A 183 0.52 -1.11 25.94
CA LYS A 183 0.86 -2.26 26.78
C LYS A 183 1.66 -1.88 28.04
N TYR A 184 2.58 -0.91 27.93
CA TYR A 184 3.41 -0.49 29.06
C TYR A 184 2.79 0.60 29.90
N THR A 185 1.96 1.47 29.35
CA THR A 185 1.41 2.65 30.05
C THR A 185 -0.03 2.48 30.51
N GLY A 186 -0.83 1.64 29.83
CA GLY A 186 -2.27 1.48 30.06
C GLY A 186 -3.09 2.72 29.69
N ILE A 187 -2.49 3.69 28.97
CA ILE A 187 -3.15 4.95 28.59
C ILE A 187 -3.89 4.73 27.27
N GLY A 188 -5.23 4.63 27.31
CA GLY A 188 -6.06 4.37 26.11
C GLY A 188 -5.93 5.43 25.00
N GLY A 189 -5.56 6.68 25.36
CA GLY A 189 -5.32 7.76 24.39
C GLY A 189 -4.17 7.47 23.40
N ILE A 190 -3.23 6.58 23.73
CA ILE A 190 -2.10 6.23 22.85
C ILE A 190 -2.60 5.53 21.58
N ASP A 191 -3.59 4.65 21.70
CA ASP A 191 -4.21 3.99 20.54
C ASP A 191 -4.91 4.99 19.63
N SER A 192 -5.68 5.92 20.20
CA SER A 192 -6.33 6.98 19.42
C SER A 192 -5.32 7.91 18.74
N VAL A 193 -4.18 8.20 19.38
CA VAL A 193 -3.08 8.96 18.74
C VAL A 193 -2.48 8.15 17.58
N GLY A 194 -2.28 6.83 17.75
CA GLY A 194 -1.85 5.95 16.67
C GLY A 194 -2.79 6.01 15.47
N ALA A 195 -4.10 5.90 15.70
CA ALA A 195 -5.11 6.00 14.64
C ALA A 195 -5.13 7.37 13.94
N VAL A 196 -4.92 8.48 14.68
CA VAL A 196 -4.78 9.82 14.07
C VAL A 196 -3.52 9.91 13.22
N LEU A 197 -2.40 9.35 13.64
CA LEU A 197 -1.19 9.32 12.83
C LEU A 197 -1.41 8.53 11.53
N ILE A 198 -2.07 7.37 11.59
CA ILE A 198 -2.46 6.61 10.39
C ILE A 198 -3.34 7.49 9.47
N ALA A 199 -4.31 8.21 10.02
CA ALA A 199 -5.17 9.12 9.24
C ALA A 199 -4.38 10.23 8.54
N VAL A 200 -3.37 10.81 9.21
CA VAL A 200 -2.48 11.84 8.61
C VAL A 200 -1.68 11.26 7.45
N PHE A 201 -1.12 10.07 7.60
CA PHE A 201 -0.43 9.39 6.51
C PHE A 201 -1.37 9.08 5.35
N ALA A 202 -2.55 8.50 5.62
CA ALA A 202 -3.56 8.22 4.61
C ALA A 202 -3.99 9.48 3.84
N PHE A 203 -4.17 10.61 4.54
CA PHE A 203 -4.49 11.88 3.88
C PHE A 203 -3.38 12.36 2.94
N ARG A 204 -2.11 12.23 3.34
CA ARG A 204 -0.95 12.59 2.51
C ARG A 204 -0.89 11.70 1.26
N GLU A 205 -1.02 10.38 1.41
CA GLU A 205 -1.04 9.43 0.29
C GLU A 205 -2.20 9.70 -0.67
N GLY A 206 -3.39 10.00 -0.14
CA GLY A 206 -4.53 10.38 -0.96
C GLY A 206 -4.24 11.61 -1.82
N ARG A 207 -3.61 12.63 -1.24
CA ARG A 207 -3.19 13.84 -1.96
C ARG A 207 -2.14 13.52 -3.04
N GLU A 208 -1.12 12.76 -2.71
CA GLU A 208 -0.07 12.34 -3.64
C GLU A 208 -0.65 11.56 -4.82
N SER A 209 -1.55 10.61 -4.56
CA SER A 209 -2.23 9.84 -5.61
C SER A 209 -3.00 10.74 -6.58
N PHE A 210 -3.67 11.80 -6.09
CA PHE A 210 -4.34 12.76 -6.96
C PHE A 210 -3.38 13.68 -7.72
N GLU A 211 -2.27 14.09 -7.13
CA GLU A 211 -1.25 14.91 -7.80
C GLU A 211 -0.61 14.12 -8.96
N LYS A 212 -0.31 12.84 -8.76
CA LYS A 212 0.20 11.91 -9.79
C LYS A 212 -0.84 11.64 -10.88
N ALA A 213 -2.11 11.45 -10.52
CA ALA A 213 -3.20 11.30 -11.49
C ALA A 213 -3.37 12.52 -12.40
N ARG A 214 -2.86 13.69 -12.01
CA ARG A 214 -2.85 14.93 -12.81
C ARG A 214 -1.57 15.11 -13.62
N GLY A 215 -0.71 14.11 -13.70
CA GLY A 215 0.57 14.17 -14.42
C GLY A 215 1.63 15.05 -13.74
N LYS A 216 1.45 15.39 -12.45
CA LYS A 216 2.49 16.04 -11.65
C LYS A 216 3.39 14.95 -11.08
N SER A 217 4.52 14.68 -11.75
CA SER A 217 5.59 13.91 -11.11
C SER A 217 6.07 14.71 -9.89
N CYS A 218 5.87 14.20 -8.70
CA CYS A 218 6.54 14.74 -7.52
C CYS A 218 8.03 14.44 -7.69
N CYS A 219 8.81 15.46 -8.02
CA CYS A 219 10.25 15.44 -7.78
C CYS A 219 10.42 15.31 -6.26
N CYS A 220 10.73 14.11 -5.80
CA CYS A 220 11.22 13.92 -4.44
C CYS A 220 12.64 14.47 -4.40
N ASP A 221 12.80 15.68 -3.81
CA ASP A 221 14.05 16.10 -3.20
C ASP A 221 14.28 15.36 -1.87
#